data_a5a5ddfb18bfd898e8cbd10ee1ad1a44
#
_entry.id   a5a5ddfb18bfd898e8cbd10ee1ad1a44
#
_cell.length_a   1.000
_cell.length_b   1.000
_cell.length_c   1.000
_cell.angle_alpha   90.00
_cell.angle_beta   90.00
_cell.angle_gamma   90.00
#
_symmetry.space_group_name_H-M   'P 1'
#
loop_
_entity.id
_entity.type
_entity.pdbx_description
1 polymer ?
#
loop_
_entity_poly.entity_id
_entity_poly.type
_entity_poly.pdbx_seq_one_letter_code
_entity_poly.pdbx_strand_id
1 'polypeptide(L)'
;MKPKSNKQFPSQKSAENRVYLKFTSHLNETEFRNRCKENEYWYHSYYFDNGFVQRGDYDIGQDFEGYQFPSELSGMSILDIGTGSGWFATYFEQQGADVTVTDVRGYCDFDLFGRDRYPNVSTEKPAPERKLADGREIYYSPVSQGFWVMKDILGLKAQYYNARAYDICPELFGDKKFDLVFMGSLLMHLRDPIGALMAAHSVCKHMLIATTYMLPDHSPLNEPIMKMRENAGDGISWWIPTQACIAQWLLAAGFKTFNIDNHVRLTTDSPYKHPITEKSTGVSQTQQLIHAYV
;
A
#
# COMPACT_ATOMS: atom_id res chain seq x y z
N MET A 1 10.71 8.79 39.60
CA MET A 1 11.53 9.09 38.38
C MET A 1 10.60 9.59 37.31
N LYS A 2 10.78 10.83 36.86
CA LYS A 2 9.96 11.43 35.79
C LYS A 2 10.44 10.89 34.42
N PRO A 3 9.56 10.48 33.50
CA PRO A 3 10.00 10.13 32.17
C PRO A 3 10.38 11.41 31.41
N LYS A 4 11.63 11.47 30.98
CA LYS A 4 12.09 12.43 29.97
C LYS A 4 11.74 11.83 28.60
N SER A 5 10.91 12.49 27.81
CA SER A 5 11.10 12.51 26.35
C SER A 5 10.17 13.53 25.70
N ASN A 6 10.62 14.76 25.60
CA ASN A 6 10.26 15.59 24.46
C ASN A 6 11.11 15.13 23.29
N LYS A 7 10.69 14.15 22.53
CA LYS A 7 11.16 13.98 21.16
C LYS A 7 10.35 14.95 20.30
N GLN A 8 10.92 16.12 20.05
CA GLN A 8 10.48 17.00 18.97
C GLN A 8 10.55 16.21 17.66
N PHE A 9 9.41 16.11 16.98
CA PHE A 9 9.38 15.64 15.60
C PHE A 9 10.31 16.51 14.76
N PRO A 10 11.10 15.93 13.82
CA PRO A 10 11.94 16.72 12.96
C PRO A 10 11.08 17.76 12.23
N SER A 11 11.47 19.02 12.36
CA SER A 11 10.85 20.15 11.66
C SER A 11 10.81 19.86 10.15
N GLN A 12 9.70 20.26 9.51
CA GLN A 12 9.56 20.23 8.05
C GLN A 12 10.86 20.70 7.39
N LYS A 13 11.54 19.78 6.69
CA LYS A 13 12.60 20.18 5.75
C LYS A 13 11.94 21.10 4.72
N SER A 14 12.53 22.27 4.49
CA SER A 14 12.03 23.20 3.48
C SER A 14 11.92 22.48 2.12
N ALA A 15 10.95 22.87 1.30
CA ALA A 15 10.66 22.23 0.00
C ALA A 15 11.89 22.14 -0.94
N GLU A 16 12.91 22.96 -0.71
CA GLU A 16 14.13 23.05 -1.52
C GLU A 16 15.16 21.92 -1.31
N ASN A 17 15.05 21.14 -0.21
CA ASN A 17 16.01 20.06 0.12
C ASN A 17 15.39 18.66 0.12
N ARG A 18 14.27 18.44 -0.58
CA ARG A 18 13.64 17.13 -0.66
C ARG A 18 14.35 16.26 -1.69
N VAL A 19 14.95 15.18 -1.25
CA VAL A 19 15.47 14.15 -2.14
C VAL A 19 14.31 13.24 -2.52
N TYR A 20 13.84 13.35 -3.76
CA TYR A 20 12.84 12.44 -4.30
C TYR A 20 13.53 11.18 -4.82
N LEU A 21 12.95 10.02 -4.49
CA LEU A 21 13.34 8.79 -5.15
C LEU A 21 12.90 8.88 -6.62
N LYS A 22 13.86 8.75 -7.55
CA LYS A 22 13.62 8.89 -8.98
C LYS A 22 13.77 7.57 -9.68
N PHE A 23 12.89 7.36 -10.67
CA PHE A 23 12.91 6.20 -11.55
C PHE A 23 13.51 6.57 -12.91
N THR A 24 14.02 5.58 -13.63
CA THR A 24 14.57 5.81 -14.97
C THR A 24 13.55 5.40 -16.03
N SER A 25 13.24 6.31 -16.95
CA SER A 25 12.39 6.03 -18.12
C SER A 25 13.16 6.29 -19.41
N HIS A 26 13.03 5.39 -20.36
CA HIS A 26 13.63 5.52 -21.70
C HIS A 26 12.68 6.15 -22.73
N LEU A 27 11.44 6.44 -22.37
CA LEU A 27 10.46 7.07 -23.23
C LEU A 27 10.77 8.54 -23.44
N ASN A 28 10.44 9.09 -24.60
CA ASN A 28 10.38 10.54 -24.79
C ASN A 28 9.14 11.13 -24.07
N GLU A 29 9.10 12.45 -23.94
CA GLU A 29 8.05 13.13 -23.17
C GLU A 29 6.63 12.86 -23.74
N THR A 30 6.49 12.87 -25.04
CA THR A 30 5.19 12.67 -25.71
C THR A 30 4.67 11.25 -25.47
N GLU A 31 5.53 10.26 -25.64
CA GLU A 31 5.20 8.85 -25.37
C GLU A 31 4.84 8.65 -23.91
N PHE A 32 5.67 9.16 -22.98
CA PHE A 32 5.43 9.08 -21.56
C PHE A 32 4.06 9.66 -21.18
N ARG A 33 3.78 10.90 -21.61
CA ARG A 33 2.50 11.56 -21.32
C ARG A 33 1.31 10.84 -21.91
N ASN A 34 1.44 10.29 -23.13
CA ASN A 34 0.36 9.53 -23.74
C ASN A 34 0.08 8.24 -22.97
N ARG A 35 1.12 7.52 -22.55
CA ARG A 35 0.95 6.32 -21.72
C ARG A 35 0.31 6.64 -20.37
N CYS A 36 0.73 7.71 -19.71
CA CYS A 36 0.15 8.11 -18.43
C CYS A 36 -1.33 8.50 -18.53
N LYS A 37 -1.79 9.01 -19.69
CA LYS A 37 -3.21 9.32 -19.93
C LYS A 37 -4.11 8.08 -20.04
N GLU A 38 -3.54 6.90 -20.24
CA GLU A 38 -4.29 5.63 -20.23
C GLU A 38 -4.89 5.32 -18.86
N ASN A 39 -4.41 5.98 -17.81
CA ASN A 39 -4.93 5.86 -16.46
C ASN A 39 -5.50 7.20 -15.98
N GLU A 40 -6.78 7.23 -15.66
CA GLU A 40 -7.48 8.44 -15.23
C GLU A 40 -7.18 8.81 -13.77
N TYR A 41 -6.81 7.81 -12.96
CA TYR A 41 -6.56 8.00 -11.53
C TYR A 41 -5.23 7.38 -11.10
N TRP A 42 -4.37 8.21 -10.51
CA TRP A 42 -3.07 7.81 -9.98
C TRP A 42 -3.06 7.87 -8.45
N TYR A 43 -2.82 6.74 -7.83
CA TYR A 43 -2.73 6.67 -6.37
C TYR A 43 -1.38 7.17 -5.86
N HIS A 44 -0.27 6.84 -6.55
CA HIS A 44 1.08 7.25 -6.18
C HIS A 44 1.67 8.23 -7.20
N SER A 45 2.46 9.20 -6.70
CA SER A 45 3.28 10.09 -7.53
C SER A 45 4.59 9.42 -7.91
N TYR A 46 4.99 9.59 -9.18
CA TYR A 46 6.25 9.09 -9.71
C TYR A 46 7.12 10.24 -10.21
N TYR A 47 8.38 10.23 -9.83
CA TYR A 47 9.40 11.17 -10.30
C TYR A 47 10.46 10.43 -11.08
N PHE A 48 10.88 10.99 -12.20
CA PHE A 48 11.86 10.38 -13.09
C PHE A 48 13.13 11.24 -13.16
N ASP A 49 14.27 10.59 -13.41
CA ASP A 49 15.58 11.21 -13.51
C ASP A 49 15.69 12.21 -14.66
N ASN A 50 14.94 11.99 -15.75
CA ASN A 50 14.81 12.87 -16.90
C ASN A 50 13.89 14.10 -16.66
N GLY A 51 13.39 14.26 -15.43
CA GLY A 51 12.52 15.37 -15.03
C GLY A 51 11.02 15.14 -15.28
N PHE A 52 10.61 13.99 -15.81
CA PHE A 52 9.19 13.68 -15.96
C PHE A 52 8.56 13.43 -14.59
N VAL A 53 7.31 13.81 -14.46
CA VAL A 53 6.53 13.61 -13.24
C VAL A 53 5.14 13.13 -13.60
N GLN A 54 4.73 12.00 -13.03
CA GLN A 54 3.34 11.60 -12.95
C GLN A 54 2.85 11.85 -11.53
N ARG A 55 1.94 12.80 -11.36
CA ARG A 55 1.36 13.10 -10.05
C ARG A 55 0.26 12.11 -9.71
N GLY A 56 0.19 11.72 -8.46
CA GLY A 56 -0.84 10.88 -7.85
C GLY A 56 -1.32 11.49 -6.54
N ASP A 57 -2.20 10.77 -5.85
CA ASP A 57 -2.74 11.20 -4.57
C ASP A 57 -1.67 11.30 -3.48
N TYR A 58 -0.76 10.34 -3.46
CA TYR A 58 0.27 10.23 -2.42
C TYR A 58 1.68 10.34 -2.99
N ASP A 59 2.48 11.16 -2.35
CA ASP A 59 3.91 11.28 -2.63
C ASP A 59 4.71 10.47 -1.59
N ILE A 60 4.99 9.23 -1.94
CA ILE A 60 5.73 8.30 -1.09
C ILE A 60 7.20 8.70 -0.96
N GLY A 61 7.79 9.24 -2.02
CA GLY A 61 9.22 9.57 -2.07
C GLY A 61 9.66 10.59 -1.02
N GLN A 62 8.73 11.38 -0.47
CA GLN A 62 9.07 12.40 0.54
C GLN A 62 9.39 11.81 1.92
N ASP A 63 8.82 10.65 2.26
CA ASP A 63 8.96 10.04 3.59
C ASP A 63 9.33 8.55 3.50
N PHE A 64 9.94 8.19 2.38
CA PHE A 64 10.27 6.80 2.05
C PHE A 64 11.18 6.14 3.10
N GLU A 65 12.19 6.85 3.61
CA GLU A 65 13.09 6.34 4.65
C GLU A 65 12.33 5.94 5.93
N GLY A 66 11.16 6.53 6.17
CA GLY A 66 10.30 6.20 7.30
C GLY A 66 9.79 4.76 7.30
N TYR A 67 9.73 4.10 6.15
CA TYR A 67 9.33 2.68 6.05
C TYR A 67 10.38 1.71 6.59
N GLN A 68 11.64 2.14 6.71
CA GLN A 68 12.74 1.35 7.27
C GLN A 68 12.87 -0.04 6.61
N PHE A 69 12.78 -0.10 5.28
CA PHE A 69 13.03 -1.34 4.55
C PHE A 69 14.46 -1.84 4.79
N PRO A 70 14.71 -3.16 4.67
CA PRO A 70 16.05 -3.69 4.67
C PRO A 70 16.94 -2.97 3.67
N SER A 71 18.19 -2.69 4.06
CA SER A 71 19.17 -2.01 3.19
C SER A 71 19.58 -2.84 1.98
N GLU A 72 19.43 -4.16 2.04
CA GLU A 72 19.73 -5.08 0.94
C GLU A 72 18.44 -5.82 0.57
N LEU A 73 17.93 -5.55 -0.62
CA LEU A 73 16.73 -6.17 -1.19
C LEU A 73 17.05 -7.07 -2.39
N SER A 74 18.28 -6.99 -2.90
CA SER A 74 18.69 -7.76 -4.08
C SER A 74 18.55 -9.26 -3.85
N GLY A 75 17.86 -9.94 -4.76
CA GLY A 75 17.58 -11.36 -4.70
C GLY A 75 16.51 -11.79 -3.68
N MET A 76 15.95 -10.85 -2.90
CA MET A 76 14.81 -11.17 -2.02
C MET A 76 13.55 -11.41 -2.86
N SER A 77 12.74 -12.38 -2.44
CA SER A 77 11.39 -12.54 -2.95
C SER A 77 10.43 -11.68 -2.12
N ILE A 78 9.73 -10.75 -2.78
CA ILE A 78 8.84 -9.78 -2.12
C ILE A 78 7.41 -9.90 -2.65
N LEU A 79 6.44 -9.96 -1.74
CA LEU A 79 5.01 -9.87 -2.05
C LEU A 79 4.47 -8.51 -1.60
N ASP A 80 3.96 -7.72 -2.54
CA ASP A 80 3.26 -6.45 -2.28
C ASP A 80 1.75 -6.68 -2.38
N ILE A 81 1.05 -6.65 -1.24
CA ILE A 81 -0.40 -6.90 -1.15
C ILE A 81 -1.14 -5.56 -1.17
N GLY A 82 -1.96 -5.35 -2.18
CA GLY A 82 -2.65 -4.08 -2.41
C GLY A 82 -1.71 -3.04 -3.04
N THR A 83 -1.10 -3.42 -4.16
CA THR A 83 -0.01 -2.64 -4.79
C THR A 83 -0.43 -1.24 -5.27
N GLY A 84 -1.75 -1.00 -5.47
CA GLY A 84 -2.24 0.26 -6.01
C GLY A 84 -1.58 0.60 -7.35
N SER A 85 -1.05 1.82 -7.49
CA SER A 85 -0.34 2.21 -8.73
C SER A 85 1.06 1.58 -8.86
N GLY A 86 1.51 0.74 -7.91
CA GLY A 86 2.74 -0.05 -8.05
C GLY A 86 4.04 0.65 -7.67
N TRP A 87 3.99 1.74 -6.92
CA TRP A 87 5.19 2.50 -6.55
C TRP A 87 6.20 1.67 -5.77
N PHE A 88 5.73 0.94 -4.75
CA PHE A 88 6.60 0.08 -3.93
C PHE A 88 7.13 -1.10 -4.73
N ALA A 89 6.28 -1.74 -5.53
CA ALA A 89 6.70 -2.82 -6.43
C ALA A 89 7.81 -2.36 -7.39
N THR A 90 7.67 -1.16 -7.96
CA THR A 90 8.70 -0.54 -8.81
C THR A 90 10.01 -0.35 -8.05
N TYR A 91 9.93 0.20 -6.84
CA TYR A 91 11.12 0.40 -6.01
C TYR A 91 11.81 -0.93 -5.68
N PHE A 92 11.08 -1.94 -5.21
CA PHE A 92 11.65 -3.24 -4.86
C PHE A 92 12.33 -3.91 -6.05
N GLU A 93 11.70 -3.89 -7.21
CA GLU A 93 12.29 -4.49 -8.42
C GLU A 93 13.56 -3.75 -8.86
N GLN A 94 13.59 -2.41 -8.76
CA GLN A 94 14.79 -1.62 -9.06
C GLN A 94 15.93 -1.87 -8.08
N GLN A 95 15.63 -2.31 -6.83
CA GLN A 95 16.64 -2.77 -5.88
C GLN A 95 17.05 -4.23 -6.12
N GLY A 96 16.58 -4.87 -7.19
CA GLY A 96 16.97 -6.23 -7.56
C GLY A 96 16.17 -7.34 -6.91
N ALA A 97 15.02 -7.04 -6.30
CA ALA A 97 14.12 -8.04 -5.74
C ALA A 97 13.31 -8.78 -6.83
N ASP A 98 12.91 -10.03 -6.53
CA ASP A 98 11.90 -10.79 -7.28
C ASP A 98 10.52 -10.47 -6.75
N VAL A 99 9.78 -9.60 -7.46
CA VAL A 99 8.55 -8.99 -6.98
C VAL A 99 7.32 -9.72 -7.51
N THR A 100 6.41 -10.02 -6.59
CA THR A 100 5.03 -10.43 -6.87
C THR A 100 4.10 -9.40 -6.26
N VAL A 101 3.04 -9.03 -6.99
CA VAL A 101 2.04 -8.08 -6.51
C VAL A 101 0.65 -8.68 -6.54
N THR A 102 -0.20 -8.24 -5.61
CA THR A 102 -1.62 -8.54 -5.66
C THR A 102 -2.45 -7.28 -5.55
N ASP A 103 -3.61 -7.29 -6.19
CA ASP A 103 -4.66 -6.30 -5.98
C ASP A 103 -6.02 -6.92 -6.30
N VAL A 104 -7.08 -6.26 -5.88
CA VAL A 104 -8.46 -6.68 -6.11
C VAL A 104 -8.87 -6.50 -7.57
N ARG A 105 -9.92 -7.21 -8.01
CA ARG A 105 -10.43 -7.12 -9.39
C ARG A 105 -11.15 -5.80 -9.68
N GLY A 106 -11.69 -5.18 -8.64
CA GLY A 106 -12.47 -3.96 -8.76
C GLY A 106 -13.23 -3.68 -7.46
N TYR A 107 -14.15 -2.76 -7.51
CA TYR A 107 -14.98 -2.40 -6.35
C TYR A 107 -15.82 -3.56 -5.79
N CYS A 108 -16.09 -4.60 -6.59
CA CYS A 108 -16.78 -5.80 -6.14
C CYS A 108 -16.05 -6.53 -5.00
N ASP A 109 -14.72 -6.38 -4.94
CA ASP A 109 -13.87 -7.03 -3.95
C ASP A 109 -13.49 -6.10 -2.78
N PHE A 110 -13.87 -4.81 -2.82
CA PHE A 110 -13.60 -3.87 -1.73
C PHE A 110 -14.52 -4.14 -0.54
N ASP A 111 -13.97 -3.98 0.65
CA ASP A 111 -14.74 -3.94 1.90
C ASP A 111 -15.39 -2.56 2.07
N LEU A 112 -16.41 -2.26 1.26
CA LEU A 112 -17.10 -0.99 1.33
C LEU A 112 -17.98 -0.90 2.58
N PHE A 113 -17.86 0.21 3.32
CA PHE A 113 -18.70 0.53 4.45
C PHE A 113 -20.03 1.14 3.99
N GLY A 114 -21.11 0.37 4.15
CA GLY A 114 -22.45 0.80 3.73
C GLY A 114 -22.54 0.94 2.21
N ARG A 115 -22.47 -0.17 1.48
CA ARG A 115 -22.55 -0.23 0.00
C ARG A 115 -23.66 0.64 -0.59
N ASP A 116 -24.81 0.73 0.08
CA ASP A 116 -25.96 1.54 -0.34
C ASP A 116 -25.67 3.04 -0.39
N ARG A 117 -24.59 3.47 0.28
CA ARG A 117 -24.13 4.90 0.22
C ARG A 117 -23.33 5.22 -1.04
N TYR A 118 -23.00 4.23 -1.83
CA TYR A 118 -22.19 4.36 -3.05
C TYR A 118 -22.93 3.77 -4.26
N PRO A 119 -24.12 4.30 -4.62
CA PRO A 119 -24.96 3.75 -5.68
C PRO A 119 -24.29 3.76 -7.06
N ASN A 120 -23.29 4.62 -7.26
CA ASN A 120 -22.55 4.75 -8.52
C ASN A 120 -21.37 3.78 -8.61
N VAL A 121 -21.06 3.04 -7.54
CA VAL A 121 -19.96 2.08 -7.53
C VAL A 121 -20.50 0.71 -7.93
N SER A 122 -20.15 0.25 -9.14
CA SER A 122 -20.52 -1.09 -9.59
C SER A 122 -19.92 -2.16 -8.68
N THR A 123 -20.77 -3.05 -8.19
CA THR A 123 -20.34 -4.24 -7.43
C THR A 123 -20.31 -5.50 -8.30
N GLU A 124 -20.58 -5.37 -9.58
CA GLU A 124 -20.44 -6.45 -10.54
C GLU A 124 -18.96 -6.74 -10.80
N LYS A 125 -18.65 -8.01 -11.05
CA LYS A 125 -17.33 -8.42 -11.48
C LYS A 125 -17.04 -7.77 -12.84
N PRO A 126 -15.97 -6.99 -12.98
CA PRO A 126 -15.63 -6.38 -14.27
C PRO A 126 -15.27 -7.45 -15.31
N ALA A 127 -15.28 -7.07 -16.57
CA ALA A 127 -14.68 -7.88 -17.62
C ALA A 127 -13.14 -7.93 -17.44
N PRO A 128 -12.48 -9.02 -17.84
CA PRO A 128 -11.02 -9.08 -17.79
C PRO A 128 -10.41 -8.11 -18.80
N GLU A 129 -9.40 -7.36 -18.36
CA GLU A 129 -8.68 -6.39 -19.18
C GLU A 129 -7.53 -7.03 -19.96
N ARG A 130 -6.93 -8.07 -19.40
CA ARG A 130 -5.85 -8.83 -20.04
C ARG A 130 -6.03 -10.33 -19.77
N LYS A 131 -5.50 -11.13 -20.71
CA LYS A 131 -5.27 -12.57 -20.52
C LYS A 131 -3.77 -12.83 -20.67
N LEU A 132 -3.15 -13.40 -19.64
CA LEU A 132 -1.74 -13.74 -19.65
C LEU A 132 -1.48 -15.02 -20.43
N ALA A 133 -0.21 -15.26 -20.79
CA ALA A 133 0.20 -16.45 -21.53
C ALA A 133 -0.05 -17.76 -20.75
N ASP A 134 -0.04 -17.71 -19.42
CA ASP A 134 -0.36 -18.83 -18.51
C ASP A 134 -1.87 -19.05 -18.33
N GLY A 135 -2.71 -18.30 -19.02
CA GLY A 135 -4.17 -18.40 -19.01
C GLY A 135 -4.86 -17.59 -17.93
N ARG A 136 -4.13 -16.95 -17.01
CA ARG A 136 -4.75 -16.09 -15.99
C ARG A 136 -5.42 -14.88 -16.62
N GLU A 137 -6.62 -14.58 -16.14
CA GLU A 137 -7.36 -13.36 -16.48
C GLU A 137 -7.00 -12.27 -15.47
N ILE A 138 -6.66 -11.09 -15.98
CA ILE A 138 -6.26 -9.94 -15.17
C ILE A 138 -7.36 -8.88 -15.23
N TYR A 139 -7.70 -8.38 -14.08
CA TYR A 139 -8.69 -7.33 -13.87
C TYR A 139 -7.99 -6.14 -13.23
N TYR A 140 -8.37 -4.93 -13.64
CA TYR A 140 -7.84 -3.71 -13.05
C TYR A 140 -8.85 -3.15 -12.05
N SER A 141 -8.39 -2.96 -10.81
CA SER A 141 -9.08 -2.06 -9.91
C SER A 141 -8.80 -0.61 -10.33
N PRO A 142 -9.66 0.34 -9.95
CA PRO A 142 -9.41 1.75 -10.28
C PRO A 142 -8.08 2.29 -9.76
N VAL A 143 -7.51 1.65 -8.73
CA VAL A 143 -6.22 2.03 -8.14
C VAL A 143 -5.03 1.26 -8.74
N SER A 144 -5.26 0.07 -9.33
CA SER A 144 -4.18 -0.78 -9.85
C SER A 144 -3.90 -0.61 -11.36
N GLN A 145 -4.73 0.10 -12.09
CA GLN A 145 -4.47 0.40 -13.50
C GLN A 145 -3.12 1.10 -13.70
N GLY A 146 -2.77 2.02 -12.79
CA GLY A 146 -1.48 2.72 -12.80
C GLY A 146 -0.27 1.80 -12.72
N PHE A 147 -0.35 0.67 -11.99
CA PHE A 147 0.70 -0.35 -11.98
C PHE A 147 0.99 -0.87 -13.39
N TRP A 148 -0.04 -1.18 -14.18
CA TRP A 148 0.14 -1.73 -15.53
C TRP A 148 0.76 -0.72 -16.48
N VAL A 149 0.36 0.55 -16.38
CA VAL A 149 0.99 1.62 -17.15
C VAL A 149 2.47 1.77 -16.78
N MET A 150 2.78 1.77 -15.48
CA MET A 150 4.19 1.86 -15.03
C MET A 150 4.98 0.61 -15.36
N LYS A 151 4.36 -0.58 -15.26
CA LYS A 151 4.99 -1.82 -15.68
C LYS A 151 5.43 -1.77 -17.14
N ASP A 152 4.57 -1.27 -18.03
CA ASP A 152 4.88 -1.13 -19.44
C ASP A 152 5.94 -0.04 -19.71
N ILE A 153 5.85 1.11 -19.03
CA ILE A 153 6.83 2.23 -19.15
C ILE A 153 8.23 1.83 -18.69
N LEU A 154 8.31 1.09 -17.58
CA LEU A 154 9.56 0.77 -16.90
C LEU A 154 10.08 -0.63 -17.21
N GLY A 155 9.30 -1.44 -17.94
CA GLY A 155 9.66 -2.81 -18.29
C GLY A 155 9.71 -3.75 -17.06
N LEU A 156 8.84 -3.52 -16.06
CA LEU A 156 8.85 -4.31 -14.82
C LEU A 156 8.50 -5.77 -15.10
N LYS A 157 9.19 -6.67 -14.41
CA LYS A 157 8.98 -8.12 -14.49
C LYS A 157 8.00 -8.64 -13.45
N ALA A 158 7.65 -7.81 -12.46
CA ALA A 158 6.79 -8.16 -11.34
C ALA A 158 5.56 -8.97 -11.78
N GLN A 159 5.30 -10.08 -11.09
CA GLN A 159 4.15 -10.94 -11.37
C GLN A 159 2.91 -10.37 -10.69
N TYR A 160 1.79 -10.32 -11.40
CA TYR A 160 0.53 -9.78 -10.87
C TYR A 160 -0.52 -10.88 -10.69
N TYR A 161 -1.20 -10.86 -9.54
CA TYR A 161 -2.33 -11.73 -9.23
C TYR A 161 -3.52 -10.89 -8.74
N ASN A 162 -4.72 -11.20 -9.23
CA ASN A 162 -5.95 -10.66 -8.64
C ASN A 162 -6.34 -11.50 -7.42
N ALA A 163 -6.17 -10.91 -6.24
CA ALA A 163 -6.56 -11.53 -4.99
C ALA A 163 -6.91 -10.46 -3.94
N ARG A 164 -7.94 -10.72 -3.13
CA ARG A 164 -8.16 -9.96 -1.90
C ARG A 164 -7.10 -10.36 -0.87
N ALA A 165 -6.82 -9.48 0.08
CA ALA A 165 -5.88 -9.77 1.17
C ALA A 165 -6.21 -11.07 1.95
N TYR A 166 -7.49 -11.43 2.02
CA TYR A 166 -7.97 -12.64 2.69
C TYR A 166 -7.76 -13.93 1.88
N ASP A 167 -7.62 -13.82 0.56
CA ASP A 167 -7.52 -14.96 -0.36
C ASP A 167 -6.06 -15.36 -0.61
N ILE A 168 -5.11 -14.67 0.04
CA ILE A 168 -3.70 -14.97 -0.02
C ILE A 168 -3.43 -16.31 0.68
N CYS A 169 -2.86 -17.25 -0.06
CA CYS A 169 -2.46 -18.56 0.44
C CYS A 169 -1.26 -19.10 -0.37
N PRO A 170 -0.51 -20.09 0.15
CA PRO A 170 0.63 -20.65 -0.58
C PRO A 170 0.26 -21.18 -1.97
N GLU A 171 -0.87 -21.84 -2.11
CA GLU A 171 -1.34 -22.45 -3.35
C GLU A 171 -1.53 -21.43 -4.47
N LEU A 172 -1.90 -20.18 -4.14
CA LEU A 172 -2.03 -19.08 -5.10
C LEU A 172 -0.73 -18.82 -5.86
N PHE A 173 0.41 -19.07 -5.21
CA PHE A 173 1.74 -18.80 -5.72
C PHE A 173 2.57 -20.07 -5.99
N GLY A 174 1.90 -21.24 -6.10
CA GLY A 174 2.59 -22.52 -6.29
C GLY A 174 3.49 -22.89 -5.11
N ASP A 175 2.99 -22.71 -3.91
CA ASP A 175 3.65 -22.95 -2.62
C ASP A 175 4.90 -22.09 -2.35
N LYS A 176 5.11 -21.04 -3.18
CA LYS A 176 6.17 -20.06 -2.94
C LYS A 176 5.87 -19.25 -1.67
N LYS A 177 6.92 -19.10 -0.84
CA LYS A 177 6.93 -18.14 0.27
C LYS A 177 7.85 -16.97 -0.04
N PHE A 178 7.55 -15.81 0.55
CA PHE A 178 8.23 -14.57 0.29
C PHE A 178 9.12 -14.17 1.47
N ASP A 179 10.33 -13.72 1.18
CA ASP A 179 11.27 -13.26 2.21
C ASP A 179 10.71 -12.04 2.95
N LEU A 180 10.02 -11.16 2.21
CA LEU A 180 9.31 -10.01 2.75
C LEU A 180 7.88 -9.96 2.18
N VAL A 181 6.89 -9.74 3.05
CA VAL A 181 5.51 -9.39 2.67
C VAL A 181 5.26 -7.94 3.04
N PHE A 182 4.77 -7.14 2.11
CA PHE A 182 4.46 -5.73 2.32
C PHE A 182 2.95 -5.47 2.21
N MET A 183 2.40 -4.66 3.14
CA MET A 183 1.01 -4.24 3.17
C MET A 183 0.94 -2.74 3.48
N GLY A 184 1.22 -1.91 2.49
CA GLY A 184 1.22 -0.44 2.63
C GLY A 184 -0.18 0.12 2.69
N SER A 185 -0.54 0.78 3.81
CA SER A 185 -1.83 1.49 3.97
C SER A 185 -3.07 0.63 3.68
N LEU A 186 -2.99 -0.68 3.94
CA LEU A 186 -4.06 -1.62 3.59
C LEU A 186 -4.94 -2.02 4.77
N LEU A 187 -4.35 -2.28 5.95
CA LEU A 187 -5.07 -2.87 7.10
C LEU A 187 -6.28 -2.05 7.55
N MET A 188 -6.22 -0.72 7.45
CA MET A 188 -7.35 0.15 7.82
C MET A 188 -8.56 -0.01 6.88
N HIS A 189 -8.34 -0.51 5.67
CA HIS A 189 -9.39 -0.70 4.66
C HIS A 189 -10.06 -2.08 4.75
N LEU A 190 -9.54 -2.96 5.59
CA LEU A 190 -10.02 -4.33 5.70
C LEU A 190 -11.01 -4.48 6.86
N ARG A 191 -12.09 -5.18 6.60
CA ARG A 191 -13.11 -5.52 7.60
C ARG A 191 -12.57 -6.48 8.66
N ASP A 192 -11.73 -7.43 8.21
CA ASP A 192 -11.06 -8.42 9.05
C ASP A 192 -9.52 -8.29 8.91
N PRO A 193 -8.88 -7.36 9.62
CA PRO A 193 -7.43 -7.19 9.56
C PRO A 193 -6.67 -8.40 10.11
N ILE A 194 -7.25 -9.17 11.04
CA ILE A 194 -6.61 -10.38 11.59
C ILE A 194 -6.55 -11.47 10.52
N GLY A 195 -7.67 -11.73 9.84
CA GLY A 195 -7.72 -12.71 8.75
C GLY A 195 -6.73 -12.37 7.62
N ALA A 196 -6.60 -11.09 7.27
CA ALA A 196 -5.61 -10.66 6.28
C ALA A 196 -4.16 -10.86 6.76
N LEU A 197 -3.87 -10.59 8.03
CA LEU A 197 -2.55 -10.83 8.62
C LEU A 197 -2.24 -12.34 8.71
N MET A 198 -3.23 -13.20 9.00
CA MET A 198 -3.08 -14.66 8.96
C MET A 198 -2.75 -15.15 7.54
N ALA A 199 -3.46 -14.62 6.55
CA ALA A 199 -3.20 -14.91 5.14
C ALA A 199 -1.77 -14.48 4.75
N ALA A 200 -1.37 -13.26 5.09
CA ALA A 200 -0.01 -12.77 4.86
C ALA A 200 1.06 -13.63 5.56
N HIS A 201 0.82 -14.03 6.82
CA HIS A 201 1.73 -14.90 7.58
C HIS A 201 1.90 -16.26 6.90
N SER A 202 0.85 -16.84 6.31
CA SER A 202 0.91 -18.16 5.66
C SER A 202 1.94 -18.22 4.52
N VAL A 203 2.17 -17.10 3.84
CA VAL A 203 3.10 -16.96 2.71
C VAL A 203 4.40 -16.21 3.08
N CYS A 204 4.50 -15.71 4.32
CA CYS A 204 5.67 -15.00 4.82
C CYS A 204 6.74 -15.98 5.28
N LYS A 205 8.00 -15.75 4.88
CA LYS A 205 9.13 -16.56 5.27
C LYS A 205 9.92 -15.92 6.43
N HIS A 206 10.12 -14.61 6.40
CA HIS A 206 10.94 -13.91 7.38
C HIS A 206 10.23 -12.73 8.02
N MET A 207 9.75 -11.76 7.24
CA MET A 207 9.19 -10.54 7.80
C MET A 207 8.00 -10.00 7.01
N LEU A 208 7.11 -9.37 7.74
CA LEU A 208 6.05 -8.49 7.22
C LEU A 208 6.38 -7.04 7.57
N ILE A 209 6.20 -6.14 6.60
CA ILE A 209 6.15 -4.70 6.83
C ILE A 209 4.74 -4.22 6.46
N ALA A 210 4.07 -3.55 7.39
CA ALA A 210 2.72 -3.03 7.15
C ALA A 210 2.57 -1.63 7.72
N THR A 211 1.61 -0.87 7.20
CA THR A 211 1.21 0.42 7.77
C THR A 211 -0.30 0.50 7.94
N THR A 212 -0.75 1.19 8.98
CA THR A 212 -2.17 1.40 9.28
C THR A 212 -2.41 2.67 10.10
N TYR A 213 -3.65 3.12 10.17
CA TYR A 213 -4.03 4.13 11.15
C TYR A 213 -3.84 3.64 12.57
N MET A 214 -3.65 4.58 13.50
CA MET A 214 -3.62 4.33 14.92
C MET A 214 -4.38 5.43 15.67
N LEU A 215 -4.98 5.08 16.79
CA LEU A 215 -5.55 6.07 17.69
C LEU A 215 -4.47 7.02 18.22
N PRO A 216 -4.79 8.32 18.42
CA PRO A 216 -3.82 9.29 18.94
C PRO A 216 -3.21 8.88 20.28
N ASP A 217 -2.00 9.37 20.58
CA ASP A 217 -1.18 8.99 21.75
C ASP A 217 -1.84 9.20 23.13
N HIS A 218 -2.89 10.01 23.24
CA HIS A 218 -3.65 10.19 24.48
C HIS A 218 -4.76 9.14 24.70
N SER A 219 -4.95 8.22 23.75
CA SER A 219 -5.79 7.04 23.96
C SER A 219 -5.06 6.06 24.88
N PRO A 220 -5.78 5.17 25.61
CA PRO A 220 -5.15 4.15 26.44
C PRO A 220 -4.38 3.15 25.58
N LEU A 221 -3.13 3.48 25.25
CA LEU A 221 -2.27 2.72 24.33
C LEU A 221 -2.03 1.28 24.77
N ASN A 222 -2.15 1.02 26.08
CA ASN A 222 -1.92 -0.30 26.68
C ASN A 222 -3.16 -1.22 26.62
N GLU A 223 -4.32 -0.70 26.22
CA GLU A 223 -5.53 -1.50 26.06
C GLU A 223 -5.72 -1.92 24.61
N PRO A 224 -6.00 -3.21 24.33
CA PRO A 224 -6.20 -3.70 22.98
C PRO A 224 -7.59 -3.33 22.44
N ILE A 225 -7.82 -2.07 22.17
CA ILE A 225 -9.06 -1.53 21.60
C ILE A 225 -8.88 -1.05 20.18
N MET A 226 -9.96 -1.12 19.41
CA MET A 226 -10.07 -0.47 18.12
C MET A 226 -11.37 0.30 18.04
N LYS A 227 -11.32 1.49 17.45
CA LYS A 227 -12.48 2.32 17.17
C LYS A 227 -12.91 2.11 15.73
N MET A 228 -14.21 1.89 15.51
CA MET A 228 -14.77 2.01 14.17
C MET A 228 -14.69 3.46 13.72
N ARG A 229 -14.25 3.71 12.52
CA ARG A 229 -14.19 5.06 11.97
C ARG A 229 -15.59 5.57 11.69
N GLU A 230 -16.08 6.45 12.57
CA GLU A 230 -17.39 7.09 12.40
C GLU A 230 -17.37 7.97 11.14
N ASN A 231 -18.46 7.86 10.36
CA ASN A 231 -18.63 8.65 9.16
C ASN A 231 -17.38 8.59 8.27
N ALA A 232 -16.92 7.36 7.99
CA ALA A 232 -15.81 7.16 7.08
C ALA A 232 -16.10 7.95 5.80
N GLY A 233 -15.65 9.20 5.77
CA GLY A 233 -15.90 10.10 4.65
C GLY A 233 -15.31 9.60 3.35
N ASP A 234 -14.47 8.53 3.47
CA ASP A 234 -13.86 7.80 2.36
C ASP A 234 -14.60 6.48 2.04
N GLY A 235 -15.52 6.00 2.93
CA GLY A 235 -16.31 4.79 2.73
C GLY A 235 -15.54 3.47 2.72
N ILE A 236 -14.23 3.53 2.89
CA ILE A 236 -13.33 2.40 2.75
C ILE A 236 -12.42 2.16 3.97
N SER A 237 -12.46 3.03 4.97
CA SER A 237 -11.66 2.87 6.20
C SER A 237 -12.55 2.38 7.34
N TRP A 238 -12.18 1.25 7.95
CA TRP A 238 -12.96 0.57 8.98
C TRP A 238 -12.48 0.87 10.39
N TRP A 239 -11.18 0.68 10.65
CA TRP A 239 -10.66 0.58 11.99
C TRP A 239 -9.54 1.57 12.28
N ILE A 240 -9.53 2.08 13.50
CA ILE A 240 -8.42 2.85 14.08
C ILE A 240 -8.05 2.12 15.37
N PRO A 241 -7.04 1.23 15.36
CA PRO A 241 -6.62 0.46 16.53
C PRO A 241 -5.70 1.26 17.46
N THR A 242 -5.56 0.80 18.69
CA THR A 242 -4.42 1.13 19.56
C THR A 242 -3.20 0.28 19.19
N GLN A 243 -2.02 0.69 19.62
CA GLN A 243 -0.79 -0.09 19.47
C GLN A 243 -0.92 -1.49 20.11
N ALA A 244 -1.52 -1.57 21.29
CA ALA A 244 -1.79 -2.85 21.95
C ALA A 244 -2.74 -3.74 21.14
N CYS A 245 -3.72 -3.15 20.44
CA CYS A 245 -4.62 -3.90 19.57
C CYS A 245 -3.87 -4.46 18.34
N ILE A 246 -3.01 -3.68 17.70
CA ILE A 246 -2.16 -4.15 16.59
C ILE A 246 -1.27 -5.31 17.07
N ALA A 247 -0.68 -5.21 18.26
CA ALA A 247 0.13 -6.28 18.84
C ALA A 247 -0.68 -7.59 18.99
N GLN A 248 -1.92 -7.52 19.47
CA GLN A 248 -2.79 -8.69 19.57
C GLN A 248 -3.18 -9.27 18.21
N TRP A 249 -3.39 -8.43 17.19
CA TRP A 249 -3.64 -8.89 15.83
C TRP A 249 -2.46 -9.70 15.28
N LEU A 250 -1.24 -9.20 15.50
CA LEU A 250 -0.01 -9.88 15.04
C LEU A 250 0.20 -11.23 15.73
N LEU A 251 0.01 -11.27 17.06
CA LEU A 251 0.08 -12.54 17.81
C LEU A 251 -0.97 -13.54 17.36
N ALA A 252 -2.22 -13.10 17.19
CA ALA A 252 -3.30 -13.95 16.69
C ALA A 252 -3.04 -14.46 15.27
N ALA A 253 -2.35 -13.68 14.44
CA ALA A 253 -1.97 -14.07 13.09
C ALA A 253 -0.76 -15.02 13.05
N GLY A 254 -0.03 -15.22 14.16
CA GLY A 254 1.09 -16.18 14.26
C GLY A 254 2.48 -15.55 14.24
N PHE A 255 2.59 -14.22 14.16
CA PHE A 255 3.90 -13.54 14.25
C PHE A 255 4.47 -13.64 15.67
N LYS A 256 5.78 -13.90 15.79
CA LYS A 256 6.43 -14.16 17.10
C LYS A 256 7.00 -12.91 17.73
N THR A 257 7.59 -12.03 16.91
CA THR A 257 8.18 -10.77 17.36
C THR A 257 7.79 -9.66 16.43
N PHE A 258 7.68 -8.44 16.94
CA PHE A 258 7.32 -7.28 16.13
C PHE A 258 7.79 -5.97 16.77
N ASN A 259 7.97 -4.95 15.93
CA ASN A 259 8.19 -3.56 16.32
C ASN A 259 7.09 -2.71 15.68
N ILE A 260 6.41 -1.90 16.51
CA ILE A 260 5.32 -1.01 16.13
C ILE A 260 5.51 0.40 16.70
N ASP A 261 6.75 0.81 16.99
CA ASP A 261 7.07 2.09 17.65
C ASP A 261 7.31 3.24 16.66
N ASN A 262 7.44 2.93 15.36
CA ASN A 262 7.75 3.90 14.33
C ASN A 262 6.50 4.33 13.55
N HIS A 263 6.62 5.47 12.87
CA HIS A 263 5.55 6.05 12.07
C HIS A 263 6.06 6.43 10.69
N VAL A 264 5.19 6.32 9.69
CA VAL A 264 5.39 6.88 8.35
C VAL A 264 4.39 8.00 8.11
N ARG A 265 4.79 8.99 7.33
CA ARG A 265 3.93 10.07 6.93
C ARG A 265 3.60 9.94 5.44
N LEU A 266 2.33 9.82 5.13
CA LEU A 266 1.85 9.95 3.76
C LEU A 266 1.58 11.42 3.48
N THR A 267 2.31 12.00 2.55
CA THR A 267 2.08 13.37 2.10
C THR A 267 1.18 13.36 0.88
N THR A 268 0.14 14.19 0.92
CA THR A 268 -0.76 14.36 -0.22
C THR A 268 -0.56 15.75 -0.81
N ASP A 269 -0.45 15.83 -2.12
CA ASP A 269 -0.49 17.05 -2.93
C ASP A 269 -1.31 16.73 -4.19
N SER A 270 -2.47 16.14 -3.96
CA SER A 270 -3.26 15.53 -5.03
C SER A 270 -4.02 16.57 -5.85
N PRO A 271 -3.87 16.56 -7.17
CA PRO A 271 -4.76 17.28 -8.06
C PRO A 271 -6.07 16.52 -8.32
N TYR A 272 -6.20 15.28 -7.80
CA TYR A 272 -7.31 14.39 -8.10
C TYR A 272 -8.38 14.40 -7.01
N LYS A 273 -9.58 13.99 -7.40
CA LYS A 273 -10.64 13.61 -6.48
C LYS A 273 -10.60 12.10 -6.31
N HIS A 274 -10.74 11.65 -5.08
CA HIS A 274 -10.80 10.20 -4.81
C HIS A 274 -11.99 9.58 -5.55
N PRO A 275 -11.80 8.49 -6.32
CA PRO A 275 -12.82 7.96 -7.23
C PRO A 275 -14.10 7.48 -6.52
N ILE A 276 -13.99 7.12 -5.22
CA ILE A 276 -15.15 6.67 -4.44
C ILE A 276 -15.82 7.85 -3.71
N THR A 277 -15.05 8.78 -3.16
CA THR A 277 -15.58 9.81 -2.25
C THR A 277 -15.78 11.15 -2.93
N GLU A 278 -15.28 11.33 -4.15
CA GLU A 278 -15.27 12.57 -4.93
C GLU A 278 -14.65 13.79 -4.18
N LYS A 279 -14.04 13.54 -3.02
CA LYS A 279 -13.40 14.57 -2.21
C LYS A 279 -11.91 14.65 -2.55
N SER A 280 -11.34 15.86 -2.41
CA SER A 280 -9.90 16.03 -2.44
C SER A 280 -9.26 15.20 -1.32
N THR A 281 -8.25 14.41 -1.65
CA THR A 281 -7.52 13.58 -0.69
C THR A 281 -6.44 14.35 0.07
N GLY A 282 -6.30 15.64 -0.17
CA GLY A 282 -5.22 16.54 0.23
C GLY A 282 -4.87 16.64 1.72
N VAL A 283 -5.00 15.58 2.52
CA VAL A 283 -4.62 15.57 3.94
C VAL A 283 -3.45 14.62 4.15
N SER A 284 -2.30 15.17 4.54
CA SER A 284 -1.17 14.36 5.01
C SER A 284 -1.60 13.51 6.21
N GLN A 285 -1.23 12.24 6.20
CA GLN A 285 -1.62 11.27 7.22
C GLN A 285 -0.38 10.66 7.85
N THR A 286 -0.40 10.51 9.17
CA THR A 286 0.60 9.72 9.89
C THR A 286 0.03 8.33 10.14
N GLN A 287 0.78 7.31 9.78
CA GLN A 287 0.41 5.92 9.98
C GLN A 287 1.42 5.22 10.86
N GLN A 288 0.95 4.25 11.63
CA GLN A 288 1.79 3.34 12.40
C GLN A 288 2.53 2.41 11.45
N LEU A 289 3.85 2.34 11.60
CA LEU A 289 4.68 1.34 10.93
C LEU A 289 4.76 0.07 11.79
N ILE A 290 4.64 -1.06 11.12
CA ILE A 290 4.66 -2.40 11.70
C ILE A 290 5.75 -3.20 11.01
N HIS A 291 6.72 -3.71 11.78
CA HIS A 291 7.64 -4.76 11.37
C HIS A 291 7.34 -5.99 12.19
N ALA A 292 6.97 -7.10 11.55
CA ALA A 292 6.63 -8.35 12.23
C ALA A 292 7.42 -9.52 11.63
N TYR A 293 7.80 -10.50 12.47
CA TYR A 293 8.69 -11.61 12.10
C TYR A 293 8.03 -12.96 12.41
N VAL A 294 8.24 -13.92 11.50
CA VAL A 294 7.70 -15.29 11.59
C VAL A 294 8.44 -16.14 12.62
#